data_06f8bd873f0ebadae45fce9b8767bb41
#
_entry.id   06f8bd873f0ebadae45fce9b8767bb41
#
_cell.length_a   1.000
_cell.length_b   1.000
_cell.length_c   1.000
_cell.angle_alpha   90.00
_cell.angle_beta   90.00
_cell.angle_gamma   90.00
#
_symmetry.space_group_name_H-M   'P 1'
#
loop_
_entity.id
_entity.type
_entity.pdbx_description
1 polymer ?
#
loop_
_entity_poly.entity_id
_entity_poly.type
_entity_poly.pdbx_seq_one_letter_code
_entity_poly.pdbx_strand_id
1 'polypeptide(L)'
;MPEIQNFVITDFKGISRVKIDLKGKSTSPVITLIGLNESGKTTILEALSHFITGNRSVASLFDGPFSKASGIGLIPMHRKAAFSGKVSVAATILLSESDIEAITKVGKKHGIKVDPVPLRKAITVDRRFTFEDSVLTDTTNFWTVHLYTKKGKATKFNLYQRPKTAGSFDFWLNTVNFIQQNLEQVSYFPTFLVEMPSKIYLEEHSEETAINRHYRFALQDILTSIDPDLSIEKHVGQRIKDFREGQDQSTWLSQLLGSPRRTPIDSVFQKMSNTITKEVLGSWHRVFQKSVSIKSIFVDWGIDVERNDLPYATLQVTDGESIYAINERSLGFRWFFSFLIFTGFNKGKAKKTIFVFDEPAANLHAKAQAELLTSFGKIASDGNFVIYSTHSHHMINPRWLSSAYIVENSALDYDGNDAFGLDTKPTQITATAYRQFVSNYPSRSSYFQPVIEKLEYVAPELLGTGPYVVVEGITDFYALSIAISFSKRRRRFHIIPGTGSGSSGPVIGQLLGQGATFVVLLDDDKEGKKAAAKYASEWYLGQDQVLTLNHIDDSFAGMAIERILGRETLDFISARLQLSSPPSKKQVGWYLAEACAASDSGVSALPQAALDQLDIIVRFFESKFSSSD
;
A
#
# COMPACT_ATOMS: atom_id res chain seq x y z
N MET A 1 -16.53 3.77 12.02
CA MET A 1 -15.27 3.21 12.56
C MET A 1 -14.24 4.32 12.68
N PRO A 2 -13.45 4.35 13.78
CA PRO A 2 -12.34 5.31 13.92
C PRO A 2 -11.36 5.17 12.75
N GLU A 3 -10.91 6.30 12.19
CA GLU A 3 -10.07 6.30 11.00
C GLU A 3 -8.77 7.06 11.24
N ILE A 4 -7.64 6.45 10.90
CA ILE A 4 -6.32 7.07 10.98
C ILE A 4 -6.16 8.06 9.83
N GLN A 5 -5.79 9.30 10.16
CA GLN A 5 -5.59 10.38 9.18
C GLN A 5 -4.13 10.51 8.76
N ASN A 6 -3.22 10.36 9.69
CA ASN A 6 -1.78 10.42 9.45
C ASN A 6 -1.01 9.71 10.56
N PHE A 7 0.26 9.40 10.26
CA PHE A 7 1.26 8.99 11.25
C PHE A 7 2.33 10.08 11.40
N VAL A 8 2.86 10.22 12.61
CA VAL A 8 4.02 11.05 12.94
C VAL A 8 5.03 10.19 13.68
N ILE A 9 6.22 10.05 13.11
CA ILE A 9 7.35 9.30 13.68
C ILE A 9 8.34 10.30 14.24
N THR A 10 8.80 10.11 15.47
CA THR A 10 9.73 11.03 16.14
C THR A 10 10.87 10.25 16.80
N ASP A 11 12.10 10.71 16.59
CA ASP A 11 13.35 10.18 17.17
C ASP A 11 13.56 8.67 16.97
N PHE A 12 13.12 8.13 15.83
CA PHE A 12 13.24 6.70 15.51
C PHE A 12 14.44 6.46 14.58
N LYS A 13 15.47 5.75 15.06
CA LYS A 13 16.70 5.45 14.28
C LYS A 13 17.31 6.72 13.65
N GLY A 14 17.29 6.84 12.30
CA GLY A 14 17.74 8.01 11.55
C GLY A 14 16.69 9.09 11.37
N ILE A 15 15.48 8.92 11.89
CA ILE A 15 14.36 9.84 11.73
C ILE A 15 14.29 10.78 12.93
N SER A 16 14.46 12.08 12.73
CA SER A 16 14.13 13.08 13.75
C SER A 16 12.62 13.32 13.81
N ARG A 17 12.01 13.59 12.65
CA ARG A 17 10.55 13.72 12.52
C ARG A 17 10.10 13.51 11.09
N VAL A 18 9.17 12.56 10.88
CA VAL A 18 8.54 12.28 9.59
C VAL A 18 7.03 12.20 9.80
N LYS A 19 6.27 12.79 8.87
CA LYS A 19 4.80 12.71 8.83
C LYS A 19 4.37 12.04 7.54
N ILE A 20 3.50 11.03 7.65
CA ILE A 20 2.86 10.34 6.52
C ILE A 20 1.35 10.55 6.62
N ASP A 21 0.77 11.28 5.69
CA ASP A 21 -0.67 11.52 5.61
C ASP A 21 -1.35 10.38 4.84
N LEU A 22 -2.33 9.73 5.44
CA LEU A 22 -3.12 8.66 4.82
C LEU A 22 -4.36 9.21 4.14
N LYS A 23 -4.99 10.19 4.78
CA LYS A 23 -6.24 10.80 4.33
C LYS A 23 -6.06 12.32 4.26
N GLY A 24 -6.49 12.88 3.16
CA GLY A 24 -6.48 14.31 2.90
C GLY A 24 -7.34 14.59 1.67
N LYS A 25 -7.53 15.86 1.31
CA LYS A 25 -8.36 16.25 0.14
C LYS A 25 -7.88 15.63 -1.20
N SER A 26 -6.69 15.03 -1.21
CA SER A 26 -6.01 14.58 -2.42
C SER A 26 -5.11 13.36 -2.24
N THR A 27 -5.34 12.56 -1.20
CA THR A 27 -4.54 11.34 -1.00
C THR A 27 -5.23 10.13 -1.61
N SER A 28 -4.47 9.38 -2.42
CA SER A 28 -4.86 8.04 -2.86
C SER A 28 -4.78 7.06 -1.68
N PRO A 29 -5.60 6.01 -1.63
CA PRO A 29 -5.46 4.94 -0.63
C PRO A 29 -4.17 4.11 -0.82
N VAL A 30 -3.40 4.38 -1.87
CA VAL A 30 -2.07 3.78 -2.11
C VAL A 30 -1.01 4.86 -1.96
N ILE A 31 -0.07 4.66 -1.04
CA ILE A 31 1.02 5.58 -0.72
C ILE A 31 2.35 4.93 -1.11
N THR A 32 3.17 5.63 -1.87
CA THR A 32 4.46 5.13 -2.34
C THR A 32 5.60 5.89 -1.66
N LEU A 33 6.51 5.19 -1.02
CA LEU A 33 7.78 5.76 -0.55
C LEU A 33 8.86 5.52 -1.61
N ILE A 34 9.32 6.58 -2.23
CA ILE A 34 10.25 6.57 -3.37
C ILE A 34 11.62 7.06 -2.89
N GLY A 35 12.68 6.34 -3.22
CA GLY A 35 14.04 6.77 -2.90
C GLY A 35 15.07 5.71 -3.26
N LEU A 36 16.34 6.10 -3.31
CA LEU A 36 17.45 5.19 -3.55
C LEU A 36 17.61 4.14 -2.43
N ASN A 37 18.47 3.15 -2.65
CA ASN A 37 18.88 2.25 -1.58
C ASN A 37 19.51 3.06 -0.44
N GLU A 38 19.31 2.62 0.80
CA GLU A 38 19.78 3.29 2.01
C GLU A 38 19.18 4.67 2.31
N SER A 39 18.19 5.14 1.52
CA SER A 39 17.50 6.40 1.80
C SER A 39 16.66 6.40 3.10
N GLY A 40 16.39 5.23 3.68
CA GLY A 40 15.64 5.09 4.93
C GLY A 40 14.16 4.73 4.78
N LYS A 41 13.72 4.28 3.58
CA LYS A 41 12.34 3.82 3.33
C LYS A 41 11.91 2.73 4.31
N THR A 42 12.73 1.67 4.44
CA THR A 42 12.53 0.57 5.39
C THR A 42 12.39 1.07 6.82
N THR A 43 13.19 2.06 7.22
CA THR A 43 13.14 2.65 8.56
C THR A 43 11.78 3.30 8.85
N ILE A 44 11.19 3.99 7.88
CA ILE A 44 9.85 4.59 8.01
C ILE A 44 8.80 3.49 8.16
N LEU A 45 8.85 2.46 7.30
CA LEU A 45 7.87 1.36 7.32
C LEU A 45 7.97 0.54 8.60
N GLU A 46 9.18 0.27 9.06
CA GLU A 46 9.43 -0.40 10.33
C GLU A 46 8.86 0.40 11.51
N ALA A 47 9.04 1.73 11.54
CA ALA A 47 8.44 2.56 12.57
C ALA A 47 6.92 2.40 12.62
N LEU A 48 6.23 2.37 11.47
CA LEU A 48 4.78 2.15 11.41
C LEU A 48 4.37 0.80 12.01
N SER A 49 5.22 -0.23 11.91
CA SER A 49 4.96 -1.54 12.48
C SER A 49 4.88 -1.54 14.02
N HIS A 50 5.53 -0.57 14.67
CA HIS A 50 5.51 -0.39 16.12
C HIS A 50 4.26 0.34 16.65
N PHE A 51 3.35 0.74 15.78
CA PHE A 51 2.09 1.37 16.20
C PHE A 51 1.19 0.39 16.98
N ILE A 52 0.29 0.94 17.83
CA ILE A 52 -0.52 0.15 18.79
C ILE A 52 -1.40 -0.94 18.17
N THR A 53 -1.75 -0.83 16.89
CA THR A 53 -2.54 -1.83 16.17
C THR A 53 -1.71 -2.78 15.34
N GLY A 54 -0.40 -2.65 15.39
CA GLY A 54 0.56 -3.50 14.68
C GLY A 54 0.81 -4.88 15.32
N ASN A 55 -0.18 -5.47 16.03
CA ASN A 55 -0.03 -6.76 16.72
C ASN A 55 0.28 -7.94 15.78
N ARG A 56 0.05 -7.79 14.48
CA ARG A 56 0.51 -8.71 13.43
C ARG A 56 1.80 -8.22 12.77
N SER A 57 2.39 -7.16 13.31
CA SER A 57 3.63 -6.64 12.80
C SER A 57 4.75 -7.63 13.08
N VAL A 58 5.51 -7.88 12.04
CA VAL A 58 6.71 -8.70 12.06
C VAL A 58 7.87 -7.95 12.74
N ALA A 59 7.62 -6.81 13.37
CA ALA A 59 8.62 -6.07 14.15
C ALA A 59 9.34 -6.97 15.16
N SER A 60 8.63 -7.95 15.73
CA SER A 60 9.23 -8.97 16.58
C SER A 60 10.20 -9.93 15.86
N LEU A 61 10.22 -9.96 14.51
CA LEU A 61 11.19 -10.76 13.75
C LEU A 61 12.54 -10.06 13.64
N PHE A 62 12.56 -8.73 13.72
CA PHE A 62 13.80 -7.94 13.71
C PHE A 62 14.47 -7.92 15.10
N ASP A 63 13.70 -8.23 16.12
CA ASP A 63 14.20 -8.30 17.47
C ASP A 63 14.97 -9.61 17.63
N GLY A 64 16.27 -9.60 17.38
CA GLY A 64 17.16 -10.66 17.86
C GLY A 64 16.98 -10.88 19.38
N PRO A 65 17.42 -12.02 19.92
CA PRO A 65 17.21 -12.36 21.33
C PRO A 65 17.70 -11.30 22.33
N PHE A 66 18.58 -10.40 21.88
CA PHE A 66 19.11 -9.29 22.67
C PHE A 66 18.34 -7.96 22.52
N SER A 67 17.52 -7.78 21.48
CA SER A 67 16.84 -6.51 21.20
C SER A 67 15.50 -6.40 21.93
N LYS A 68 14.82 -7.50 22.21
CA LYS A 68 13.53 -7.50 22.91
C LYS A 68 13.58 -6.92 24.32
N ALA A 69 14.71 -7.10 25.02
CA ALA A 69 14.86 -6.62 26.39
C ALA A 69 15.34 -5.16 26.46
N SER A 70 16.07 -4.66 25.46
CA SER A 70 16.75 -3.36 25.55
C SER A 70 16.13 -2.25 24.70
N GLY A 71 15.34 -2.57 23.68
CA GLY A 71 14.79 -1.57 22.73
C GLY A 71 15.85 -0.75 21.98
N ILE A 72 17.14 -1.09 22.09
CA ILE A 72 18.27 -0.36 21.50
C ILE A 72 18.12 -0.17 19.98
N GLY A 73 17.41 -1.09 19.31
CA GLY A 73 17.11 -0.99 17.90
C GLY A 73 16.24 0.21 17.49
N LEU A 74 15.54 0.85 18.43
CA LEU A 74 14.65 2.00 18.18
C LEU A 74 15.37 3.34 18.29
N ILE A 75 16.49 3.38 19.02
CA ILE A 75 17.22 4.61 19.37
C ILE A 75 17.87 5.24 18.14
N PRO A 76 17.93 6.59 18.04
CA PRO A 76 18.69 7.28 17.02
C PRO A 76 20.14 6.80 16.93
N MET A 77 20.58 6.42 15.72
CA MET A 77 21.86 5.73 15.51
C MET A 77 23.06 6.52 16.09
N HIS A 78 23.08 7.84 15.91
CA HIS A 78 24.15 8.72 16.39
C HIS A 78 24.12 8.96 17.91
N ARG A 79 23.06 8.49 18.60
CA ARG A 79 22.87 8.67 20.06
C ARG A 79 22.80 7.36 20.83
N LYS A 80 23.09 6.22 20.18
CA LYS A 80 22.97 4.90 20.81
C LYS A 80 23.78 4.72 22.08
N ALA A 81 24.90 5.43 22.23
CA ALA A 81 25.77 5.29 23.38
C ALA A 81 25.18 5.89 24.67
N ALA A 82 24.39 6.95 24.57
CA ALA A 82 23.87 7.68 25.73
C ALA A 82 22.58 8.41 25.34
N PHE A 83 21.52 7.66 25.07
CA PHE A 83 20.22 8.25 24.73
C PHE A 83 19.29 8.25 25.93
N SER A 84 18.93 9.44 26.40
CA SER A 84 17.85 9.64 27.35
C SER A 84 16.78 10.51 26.69
N GLY A 85 15.59 9.91 26.46
CA GLY A 85 14.54 10.58 25.69
C GLY A 85 13.41 9.65 25.30
N LYS A 86 12.60 10.06 24.35
CA LYS A 86 11.41 9.33 23.90
C LYS A 86 11.48 9.10 22.39
N VAL A 87 11.32 7.86 21.99
CA VAL A 87 11.03 7.47 20.62
C VAL A 87 9.53 7.31 20.51
N SER A 88 8.89 7.83 19.46
CA SER A 88 7.45 7.72 19.36
C SER A 88 6.92 7.49 17.94
N VAL A 89 5.78 6.77 17.89
CA VAL A 89 4.95 6.60 16.70
C VAL A 89 3.53 7.02 17.07
N ALA A 90 3.15 8.20 16.59
CA ALA A 90 1.84 8.79 16.87
C ALA A 90 0.93 8.68 15.64
N ALA A 91 -0.39 8.64 15.88
CA ALA A 91 -1.39 8.76 14.83
C ALA A 91 -2.48 9.76 15.21
N THR A 92 -2.98 10.49 14.23
CA THR A 92 -4.17 11.33 14.33
C THR A 92 -5.38 10.52 13.87
N ILE A 93 -6.43 10.49 14.68
CA ILE A 93 -7.63 9.68 14.48
C ILE A 93 -8.86 10.59 14.43
N LEU A 94 -9.78 10.32 13.52
CA LEU A 94 -11.12 10.89 13.49
C LEU A 94 -12.16 9.82 13.78
N LEU A 95 -13.15 10.17 14.58
CA LEU A 95 -14.30 9.32 14.85
C LEU A 95 -15.44 9.63 13.87
N SER A 96 -16.11 8.58 13.39
CA SER A 96 -17.36 8.72 12.62
C SER A 96 -18.53 9.06 13.55
N GLU A 97 -19.63 9.56 13.01
CA GLU A 97 -20.83 9.82 13.80
C GLU A 97 -21.34 8.53 14.48
N SER A 98 -21.25 7.38 13.83
CA SER A 98 -21.63 6.09 14.42
C SER A 98 -20.75 5.69 15.62
N ASP A 99 -19.46 6.05 15.60
CA ASP A 99 -18.57 5.82 16.75
C ASP A 99 -18.96 6.71 17.93
N ILE A 100 -19.25 7.99 17.65
CA ILE A 100 -19.69 8.96 18.65
C ILE A 100 -21.02 8.53 19.28
N GLU A 101 -21.95 8.03 18.48
CA GLU A 101 -23.22 7.47 18.96
C GLU A 101 -23.00 6.24 19.85
N ALA A 102 -22.11 5.32 19.45
CA ALA A 102 -21.76 4.13 20.24
C ALA A 102 -21.17 4.52 21.61
N ILE A 103 -20.19 5.45 21.62
CA ILE A 103 -19.60 5.99 22.85
C ILE A 103 -20.66 6.64 23.72
N THR A 104 -21.53 7.47 23.13
CA THR A 104 -22.62 8.15 23.86
C THR A 104 -23.61 7.15 24.45
N LYS A 105 -23.94 6.06 23.74
CA LYS A 105 -24.82 4.99 24.20
C LYS A 105 -24.23 4.25 25.40
N VAL A 106 -22.91 3.98 25.41
CA VAL A 106 -22.22 3.40 26.57
C VAL A 106 -22.30 4.37 27.76
N GLY A 107 -22.01 5.64 27.56
CA GLY A 107 -22.14 6.65 28.61
C GLY A 107 -23.56 6.69 29.21
N LYS A 108 -24.59 6.69 28.36
CA LYS A 108 -25.99 6.69 28.78
C LYS A 108 -26.38 5.49 29.65
N LYS A 109 -25.86 4.28 29.31
CA LYS A 109 -26.08 3.06 30.14
C LYS A 109 -25.57 3.21 31.58
N HIS A 110 -24.55 4.04 31.77
CA HIS A 110 -23.97 4.33 33.09
C HIS A 110 -24.39 5.67 33.68
N GLY A 111 -25.50 6.26 33.18
CA GLY A 111 -26.03 7.54 33.69
C GLY A 111 -25.18 8.76 33.35
N ILE A 112 -24.24 8.64 32.40
CA ILE A 112 -23.34 9.70 31.94
C ILE A 112 -23.84 10.24 30.61
N LYS A 113 -24.20 11.56 30.59
CA LYS A 113 -24.48 12.27 29.34
C LYS A 113 -23.18 12.84 28.79
N VAL A 114 -22.89 12.60 27.51
CA VAL A 114 -21.63 12.98 26.84
C VAL A 114 -21.91 14.14 25.89
N ASP A 115 -21.00 15.12 25.85
CA ASP A 115 -20.99 16.15 24.82
C ASP A 115 -20.31 15.55 23.55
N PRO A 116 -21.01 15.43 22.42
CA PRO A 116 -20.45 14.87 21.20
C PRO A 116 -19.47 15.80 20.46
N VAL A 117 -19.55 17.12 20.73
CA VAL A 117 -18.78 18.12 19.96
C VAL A 117 -17.26 17.93 20.07
N PRO A 118 -16.68 17.70 21.27
CA PRO A 118 -15.24 17.45 21.39
C PRO A 118 -14.79 16.16 20.71
N LEU A 119 -15.66 15.14 20.62
CA LEU A 119 -15.35 13.86 19.98
C LEU A 119 -15.26 13.94 18.44
N ARG A 120 -15.81 14.99 17.83
CA ARG A 120 -15.65 15.29 16.40
C ARG A 120 -14.29 15.89 16.06
N LYS A 121 -13.53 16.30 17.07
CA LYS A 121 -12.16 16.80 16.86
C LYS A 121 -11.18 15.65 16.72
N ALA A 122 -10.05 15.93 16.08
CA ALA A 122 -8.97 14.98 15.95
C ALA A 122 -8.45 14.52 17.33
N ILE A 123 -8.36 13.21 17.49
CA ILE A 123 -7.78 12.54 18.65
C ILE A 123 -6.39 12.08 18.25
N THR A 124 -5.41 12.26 19.11
CA THR A 124 -4.06 11.71 18.88
C THR A 124 -3.82 10.55 19.85
N VAL A 125 -3.25 9.47 19.33
CA VAL A 125 -2.61 8.44 20.14
C VAL A 125 -1.13 8.42 19.79
N ASP A 126 -0.30 8.40 20.81
CA ASP A 126 1.15 8.44 20.71
C ASP A 126 1.73 7.27 21.49
N ARG A 127 2.25 6.28 20.78
CA ARG A 127 2.98 5.16 21.38
C ARG A 127 4.41 5.59 21.63
N ARG A 128 4.77 5.69 22.89
CA ARG A 128 6.04 6.19 23.40
C ARG A 128 6.88 5.09 23.99
N PHE A 129 8.13 5.07 23.60
CA PHE A 129 9.20 4.25 24.16
C PHE A 129 10.16 5.19 24.88
N THR A 130 10.22 5.12 26.21
CA THR A 130 11.04 6.01 27.03
C THR A 130 12.35 5.31 27.38
N PHE A 131 13.45 6.01 27.18
CA PHE A 131 14.81 5.52 27.42
C PHE A 131 15.54 6.38 28.43
N GLU A 132 16.32 5.73 29.29
CA GLU A 132 17.32 6.34 30.17
C GLU A 132 18.65 5.61 29.93
N ASP A 133 19.69 6.34 29.60
CA ASP A 133 21.01 5.81 29.22
C ASP A 133 20.95 4.65 28.22
N SER A 134 20.14 4.82 27.17
CA SER A 134 19.91 3.83 26.13
C SER A 134 19.21 2.53 26.57
N VAL A 135 18.68 2.49 27.78
CA VAL A 135 17.87 1.38 28.31
C VAL A 135 16.39 1.75 28.22
N LEU A 136 15.57 0.86 27.66
CA LEU A 136 14.12 1.05 27.61
C LEU A 136 13.54 0.93 29.03
N THR A 137 13.00 2.02 29.56
CA THR A 137 12.41 2.07 30.92
C THR A 137 10.90 1.95 30.90
N ASP A 138 10.23 2.44 29.85
CA ASP A 138 8.77 2.43 29.78
C ASP A 138 8.24 2.42 28.34
N THR A 139 7.06 1.79 28.18
CA THR A 139 6.30 1.82 26.91
C THR A 139 4.85 2.18 27.20
N THR A 140 4.43 3.37 26.79
CA THR A 140 3.10 3.91 27.04
C THR A 140 2.37 4.30 25.78
N ASN A 141 1.02 4.25 25.84
CA ASN A 141 0.13 4.81 24.81
C ASN A 141 -0.54 6.06 25.39
N PHE A 142 -0.12 7.20 24.91
CA PHE A 142 -0.66 8.48 25.35
C PHE A 142 -1.81 8.92 24.43
N TRP A 143 -3.03 9.06 25.01
CA TRP A 143 -4.24 9.41 24.30
C TRP A 143 -4.70 10.83 24.63
N THR A 144 -5.01 11.63 23.60
CA THR A 144 -5.59 12.97 23.76
C THR A 144 -7.12 12.95 23.68
N VAL A 145 -7.76 12.00 24.37
CA VAL A 145 -9.23 11.90 24.42
C VAL A 145 -9.77 12.81 25.50
N HIS A 146 -10.46 13.86 25.10
CA HIS A 146 -11.12 14.79 26.01
C HIS A 146 -12.64 14.53 26.02
N LEU A 147 -13.12 13.93 27.11
CA LEU A 147 -14.54 13.64 27.32
C LEU A 147 -15.16 14.71 28.19
N TYR A 148 -16.14 15.43 27.66
CA TYR A 148 -16.96 16.35 28.44
C TYR A 148 -18.28 15.67 28.76
N THR A 149 -18.59 15.59 30.05
CA THR A 149 -19.70 14.79 30.55
C THR A 149 -20.52 15.55 31.61
N LYS A 150 -21.78 15.13 31.79
CA LYS A 150 -22.61 15.53 32.91
C LYS A 150 -23.37 14.34 33.49
N LYS A 151 -23.59 14.35 34.81
CA LYS A 151 -24.32 13.29 35.53
C LYS A 151 -25.54 13.89 36.23
N GLY A 152 -26.62 13.13 36.32
CA GLY A 152 -27.84 13.51 37.04
C GLY A 152 -28.44 14.84 36.54
N LYS A 153 -28.66 15.76 37.48
CA LYS A 153 -29.28 17.09 37.24
C LYS A 153 -28.28 18.18 36.81
N ALA A 154 -27.00 17.83 36.58
CA ALA A 154 -26.01 18.84 36.18
C ALA A 154 -26.41 19.53 34.86
N THR A 155 -26.30 20.87 34.81
CA THR A 155 -26.66 21.69 33.66
C THR A 155 -25.48 21.83 32.67
N LYS A 156 -24.26 21.89 33.19
CA LYS A 156 -23.03 22.10 32.38
C LYS A 156 -22.26 20.79 32.16
N PHE A 157 -21.63 20.67 30.99
CA PHE A 157 -20.67 19.63 30.71
C PHE A 157 -19.31 20.01 31.29
N ASN A 158 -18.71 19.10 32.05
CA ASN A 158 -17.37 19.26 32.62
C ASN A 158 -16.44 18.16 32.08
N LEU A 159 -15.14 18.43 32.09
CA LEU A 159 -14.13 17.42 31.72
C LEU A 159 -14.28 16.19 32.65
N TYR A 160 -14.40 15.02 32.04
CA TYR A 160 -14.56 13.77 32.78
C TYR A 160 -13.34 13.50 33.68
N GLN A 161 -13.61 13.32 34.95
CA GLN A 161 -12.58 12.91 35.93
C GLN A 161 -12.59 11.39 36.07
N ARG A 162 -11.44 10.77 35.84
CA ARG A 162 -11.29 9.33 35.99
C ARG A 162 -11.45 8.93 37.44
N PRO A 163 -12.09 7.78 37.73
CA PRO A 163 -12.25 7.31 39.11
C PRO A 163 -10.89 6.98 39.72
N LYS A 164 -10.73 7.31 41.01
CA LYS A 164 -9.51 6.99 41.76
C LYS A 164 -9.55 5.58 42.34
N THR A 165 -10.74 5.00 42.51
CA THR A 165 -10.94 3.67 43.11
C THR A 165 -10.74 2.56 42.08
N ALA A 166 -9.83 1.64 42.34
CA ALA A 166 -9.63 0.47 41.50
C ALA A 166 -10.92 -0.37 41.41
N GLY A 167 -11.23 -0.86 40.20
CA GLY A 167 -12.44 -1.66 39.93
C GLY A 167 -13.71 -0.88 39.65
N SER A 168 -13.72 0.45 39.83
CA SER A 168 -14.86 1.26 39.42
C SER A 168 -14.90 1.48 37.91
N PHE A 169 -16.13 1.67 37.37
CA PHE A 169 -16.31 1.91 35.93
C PHE A 169 -15.62 3.22 35.50
N ASP A 170 -14.61 3.09 34.64
CA ASP A 170 -13.90 4.21 34.04
C ASP A 170 -14.38 4.42 32.59
N PHE A 171 -15.20 5.44 32.38
CA PHE A 171 -15.76 5.77 31.07
C PHE A 171 -14.68 6.20 30.07
N TRP A 172 -13.61 6.86 30.54
CA TRP A 172 -12.50 7.24 29.69
C TRP A 172 -11.77 6.00 29.14
N LEU A 173 -11.44 5.06 30.03
CA LEU A 173 -10.79 3.81 29.65
C LEU A 173 -11.65 2.97 28.69
N ASN A 174 -12.97 2.91 28.95
CA ASN A 174 -13.90 2.24 28.03
C ASN A 174 -13.93 2.89 26.65
N THR A 175 -13.90 4.22 26.58
CA THR A 175 -13.85 4.95 25.30
C THR A 175 -12.55 4.68 24.56
N VAL A 176 -11.41 4.73 25.23
CA VAL A 176 -10.10 4.41 24.63
C VAL A 176 -10.06 2.97 24.12
N ASN A 177 -10.53 2.01 24.92
CA ASN A 177 -10.60 0.60 24.51
C ASN A 177 -11.51 0.40 23.30
N PHE A 178 -12.68 1.07 23.28
CA PHE A 178 -13.57 1.05 22.10
C PHE A 178 -12.86 1.57 20.85
N ILE A 179 -12.17 2.71 20.95
CA ILE A 179 -11.44 3.29 19.82
C ILE A 179 -10.34 2.30 19.36
N GLN A 180 -9.53 1.81 20.28
CA GLN A 180 -8.43 0.89 19.95
C GLN A 180 -8.91 -0.42 19.34
N GLN A 181 -10.00 -0.99 19.84
CA GLN A 181 -10.59 -2.23 19.33
C GLN A 181 -11.18 -2.08 17.92
N ASN A 182 -11.65 -0.88 17.56
CA ASN A 182 -12.26 -0.60 16.26
C ASN A 182 -11.34 0.16 15.30
N LEU A 183 -10.11 0.48 15.71
CA LEU A 183 -9.14 1.19 14.90
C LEU A 183 -8.60 0.28 13.78
N GLU A 184 -8.21 0.90 12.66
CA GLU A 184 -7.54 0.24 11.53
C GLU A 184 -6.29 -0.51 12.01
N GLN A 185 -6.07 -1.69 11.46
CA GLN A 185 -4.94 -2.55 11.83
C GLN A 185 -3.76 -2.27 10.89
N VAL A 186 -2.56 -2.11 11.43
CA VAL A 186 -1.32 -2.02 10.64
C VAL A 186 -0.75 -3.43 10.47
N SER A 187 -0.49 -3.83 9.22
CA SER A 187 0.08 -5.12 8.86
C SER A 187 1.34 -4.91 8.02
N TYR A 188 2.51 -5.16 8.60
CA TYR A 188 3.81 -4.93 7.98
C TYR A 188 4.38 -6.21 7.37
N PHE A 189 4.86 -6.10 6.13
CA PHE A 189 5.47 -7.18 5.34
C PHE A 189 6.88 -6.77 4.91
N PRO A 190 7.91 -7.26 5.57
CA PRO A 190 9.29 -7.04 5.15
C PRO A 190 9.64 -7.88 3.93
N THR A 191 10.69 -7.48 3.22
CA THR A 191 11.17 -8.13 2.00
C THR A 191 11.53 -9.60 2.21
N PHE A 192 12.00 -9.96 3.40
CA PHE A 192 12.49 -11.32 3.73
C PHE A 192 11.41 -12.28 4.22
N LEU A 193 10.14 -11.88 4.34
CA LEU A 193 9.04 -12.74 4.77
C LEU A 193 8.71 -13.85 3.76
N VAL A 194 9.66 -14.18 2.91
CA VAL A 194 9.54 -15.18 1.85
C VAL A 194 9.82 -16.60 2.37
N GLU A 195 10.45 -16.73 3.52
CA GLU A 195 10.75 -18.04 4.09
C GLU A 195 9.55 -18.61 4.84
N MET A 196 8.85 -19.49 4.13
CA MET A 196 7.77 -20.26 4.76
C MET A 196 8.38 -21.37 5.62
N PRO A 197 7.94 -21.53 6.87
CA PRO A 197 8.37 -22.66 7.67
C PRO A 197 7.90 -23.98 7.06
N SER A 198 8.72 -25.00 7.10
CA SER A 198 8.37 -26.34 6.61
C SER A 198 7.21 -26.95 7.41
N LYS A 199 7.11 -26.62 8.68
CA LYS A 199 6.00 -26.98 9.59
C LYS A 199 5.44 -25.69 10.19
N ILE A 200 4.14 -25.45 10.07
CA ILE A 200 3.43 -24.36 10.71
C ILE A 200 2.70 -24.93 11.91
N TYR A 201 3.25 -24.72 13.12
CA TYR A 201 2.61 -25.22 14.34
C TYR A 201 1.31 -24.47 14.60
N LEU A 202 0.25 -25.22 14.94
CA LEU A 202 -1.11 -24.72 15.04
C LEU A 202 -1.44 -24.14 16.42
N GLU A 203 -0.52 -24.29 17.36
CA GLU A 203 -0.65 -23.82 18.73
C GLU A 203 0.55 -22.95 19.13
N GLU A 204 0.32 -22.07 20.11
CA GLU A 204 1.39 -21.27 20.70
C GLU A 204 2.25 -22.17 21.61
N HIS A 205 3.55 -22.07 21.48
CA HIS A 205 4.51 -22.82 22.27
C HIS A 205 5.76 -21.96 22.60
N SER A 206 6.51 -22.35 23.61
CA SER A 206 7.62 -21.57 24.15
C SER A 206 8.73 -21.22 23.15
N GLU A 207 8.93 -22.08 22.14
CA GLU A 207 9.94 -21.91 21.09
C GLU A 207 9.34 -21.44 19.77
N GLU A 208 8.09 -20.94 19.76
CA GLU A 208 7.45 -20.48 18.54
C GLU A 208 8.19 -19.30 17.93
N THR A 209 8.67 -19.49 16.68
CA THR A 209 9.27 -18.40 15.93
C THR A 209 8.20 -17.39 15.51
N ALA A 210 8.59 -16.12 15.38
CA ALA A 210 7.66 -15.09 14.93
C ALA A 210 7.12 -15.37 13.52
N ILE A 211 7.92 -15.99 12.64
CA ILE A 211 7.48 -16.44 11.30
C ILE A 211 6.38 -17.50 11.42
N ASN A 212 6.56 -18.51 12.29
CA ASN A 212 5.53 -19.51 12.52
C ASN A 212 4.22 -18.90 13.01
N ARG A 213 4.29 -18.02 14.01
CA ARG A 213 3.13 -17.29 14.55
C ARG A 213 2.39 -16.52 13.45
N HIS A 214 3.13 -15.89 12.54
CA HIS A 214 2.56 -15.13 11.44
C HIS A 214 1.78 -16.03 10.47
N TYR A 215 2.36 -17.16 10.08
CA TYR A 215 1.67 -18.15 9.23
C TYR A 215 0.50 -18.83 9.95
N ARG A 216 0.59 -19.08 11.24
CA ARG A 216 -0.52 -19.59 12.05
C ARG A 216 -1.71 -18.62 12.03
N PHE A 217 -1.46 -17.32 12.17
CA PHE A 217 -2.52 -16.31 12.02
C PHE A 217 -3.10 -16.26 10.59
N ALA A 218 -2.28 -16.43 9.57
CA ALA A 218 -2.75 -16.51 8.20
C ALA A 218 -3.66 -17.72 7.97
N LEU A 219 -3.30 -18.89 8.50
CA LEU A 219 -4.16 -20.08 8.47
C LEU A 219 -5.49 -19.85 9.22
N GLN A 220 -5.45 -19.13 10.35
CA GLN A 220 -6.68 -18.73 11.06
C GLN A 220 -7.56 -17.81 10.20
N ASP A 221 -6.96 -16.87 9.47
CA ASP A 221 -7.70 -15.97 8.57
C ASP A 221 -8.36 -16.74 7.43
N ILE A 222 -7.66 -17.73 6.85
CA ILE A 222 -8.21 -18.63 5.84
C ILE A 222 -9.39 -19.41 6.43
N LEU A 223 -9.22 -19.97 7.61
CA LEU A 223 -10.27 -20.74 8.28
C LEU A 223 -11.50 -19.87 8.58
N THR A 224 -11.28 -18.67 9.09
CA THR A 224 -12.35 -17.69 9.36
C THR A 224 -13.07 -17.25 8.08
N SER A 225 -12.37 -17.22 6.92
CA SER A 225 -12.99 -16.91 5.62
C SER A 225 -13.91 -18.02 5.12
N ILE A 226 -13.69 -19.26 5.58
CA ILE A 226 -14.55 -20.41 5.26
C ILE A 226 -15.77 -20.42 6.18
N ASP A 227 -15.54 -20.24 7.48
CA ASP A 227 -16.57 -20.18 8.50
C ASP A 227 -16.06 -19.33 9.68
N PRO A 228 -16.75 -18.22 10.01
CA PRO A 228 -16.34 -17.29 11.08
C PRO A 228 -16.24 -17.93 12.48
N ASP A 229 -16.98 -19.01 12.72
CA ASP A 229 -17.01 -19.67 14.03
C ASP A 229 -15.88 -20.69 14.21
N LEU A 230 -15.11 -20.99 13.16
CA LEU A 230 -14.01 -21.92 13.22
C LEU A 230 -12.74 -21.28 13.82
N SER A 231 -12.12 -21.96 14.77
CA SER A 231 -10.83 -21.62 15.39
C SER A 231 -9.82 -22.71 15.10
N ILE A 232 -8.60 -22.31 14.70
CA ILE A 232 -7.52 -23.25 14.43
C ILE A 232 -7.14 -24.05 15.68
N GLU A 233 -7.09 -23.39 16.82
CA GLU A 233 -6.72 -23.99 18.10
C GLU A 233 -7.77 -25.01 18.56
N LYS A 234 -9.06 -24.59 18.64
CA LYS A 234 -10.14 -25.43 19.17
C LYS A 234 -10.63 -26.49 18.19
N HIS A 235 -10.82 -26.12 16.91
CA HIS A 235 -11.50 -26.98 15.95
C HIS A 235 -10.53 -27.78 15.07
N VAL A 236 -9.24 -27.45 15.10
CA VAL A 236 -8.19 -28.17 14.37
C VAL A 236 -7.17 -28.75 15.34
N GLY A 237 -6.43 -27.93 16.07
CA GLY A 237 -5.37 -28.37 16.98
C GLY A 237 -5.88 -29.37 18.04
N GLN A 238 -6.94 -29.01 18.77
CA GLN A 238 -7.52 -29.91 19.78
C GLN A 238 -8.03 -31.22 19.17
N ARG A 239 -8.69 -31.18 18.00
CA ARG A 239 -9.17 -32.40 17.34
C ARG A 239 -8.02 -33.32 16.89
N ILE A 240 -6.89 -32.76 16.48
CA ILE A 240 -5.70 -33.54 16.14
C ILE A 240 -5.15 -34.25 17.38
N LYS A 241 -5.11 -33.58 18.53
CA LYS A 241 -4.70 -34.18 19.81
C LYS A 241 -5.66 -35.29 20.24
N ASP A 242 -6.97 -35.02 20.21
CA ASP A 242 -8.00 -36.02 20.52
C ASP A 242 -7.92 -37.24 19.60
N PHE A 243 -7.54 -37.02 18.33
CA PHE A 243 -7.29 -38.11 17.40
C PHE A 243 -6.07 -38.93 17.82
N ARG A 244 -4.98 -38.30 18.22
CA ARG A 244 -3.76 -38.97 18.68
C ARG A 244 -4.02 -39.82 19.93
N GLU A 245 -4.63 -39.23 20.96
CA GLU A 245 -4.98 -39.94 22.20
C GLU A 245 -5.92 -41.15 21.95
N GLY A 246 -6.82 -41.01 20.95
CA GLY A 246 -7.69 -42.10 20.54
C GLY A 246 -6.99 -43.21 19.75
N GLN A 247 -5.82 -42.94 19.13
CA GLN A 247 -5.04 -43.96 18.43
C GLN A 247 -4.36 -44.95 19.42
N ASP A 248 -3.89 -44.43 20.54
CA ASP A 248 -3.24 -45.29 21.57
C ASP A 248 -4.19 -46.30 22.19
N GLN A 249 -5.51 -46.11 22.03
CA GLN A 249 -6.57 -47.01 22.55
C GLN A 249 -7.25 -47.85 21.47
N SER A 250 -6.81 -47.72 20.18
CA SER A 250 -7.53 -48.35 19.05
C SER A 250 -7.01 -49.74 18.72
N THR A 251 -7.96 -50.65 18.43
CA THR A 251 -7.68 -52.01 17.92
C THR A 251 -7.20 -51.93 16.46
N TRP A 252 -6.39 -52.93 16.02
CA TRP A 252 -5.90 -53.06 14.65
C TRP A 252 -6.98 -52.91 13.55
N LEU A 253 -8.22 -53.28 13.87
CA LEU A 253 -9.35 -53.23 12.94
C LEU A 253 -9.79 -51.78 12.64
N SER A 254 -9.71 -50.86 13.61
CA SER A 254 -10.03 -49.45 13.42
C SER A 254 -8.94 -48.72 12.66
N GLN A 255 -7.70 -49.20 12.70
CA GLN A 255 -6.60 -48.67 11.86
C GLN A 255 -6.80 -49.08 10.37
N LEU A 256 -7.36 -50.26 10.11
CA LEU A 256 -7.58 -50.76 8.75
C LEU A 256 -8.77 -50.10 8.06
N LEU A 257 -9.86 -49.80 8.82
CA LEU A 257 -11.11 -49.24 8.30
C LEU A 257 -11.15 -47.71 8.21
N GLY A 258 -10.07 -47.05 8.61
CA GLY A 258 -10.02 -45.59 8.70
C GLY A 258 -10.74 -45.05 9.94
N SER A 259 -10.07 -44.23 10.73
CA SER A 259 -10.66 -43.67 11.94
C SER A 259 -11.75 -42.64 11.60
N PRO A 260 -13.01 -42.82 12.07
CA PRO A 260 -14.08 -41.84 11.88
C PRO A 260 -13.74 -40.45 12.43
N ARG A 261 -12.76 -40.37 13.36
CA ARG A 261 -12.28 -39.10 13.95
C ARG A 261 -11.37 -38.32 13.04
N ARG A 262 -10.74 -38.95 12.04
CA ARG A 262 -9.87 -38.28 11.06
C ARG A 262 -10.65 -37.48 10.02
N THR A 263 -11.79 -38.00 9.57
CA THR A 263 -12.63 -37.39 8.52
C THR A 263 -13.00 -35.92 8.76
N PRO A 264 -13.40 -35.48 9.97
CA PRO A 264 -13.70 -34.08 10.22
C PRO A 264 -12.47 -33.17 10.09
N ILE A 265 -11.26 -33.64 10.44
CA ILE A 265 -10.02 -32.91 10.32
C ILE A 265 -9.66 -32.76 8.85
N ASP A 266 -9.62 -33.87 8.12
CA ASP A 266 -9.32 -33.92 6.68
C ASP A 266 -10.30 -33.03 5.88
N SER A 267 -11.59 -33.01 6.25
CA SER A 267 -12.59 -32.14 5.62
C SER A 267 -12.27 -30.65 5.78
N VAL A 268 -11.80 -30.23 6.94
CA VAL A 268 -11.39 -28.83 7.17
C VAL A 268 -10.17 -28.49 6.31
N PHE A 269 -9.14 -29.35 6.31
CA PHE A 269 -7.93 -29.14 5.52
C PHE A 269 -8.21 -29.16 4.01
N GLN A 270 -9.13 -30.03 3.55
CA GLN A 270 -9.57 -30.04 2.15
C GLN A 270 -10.27 -28.73 1.75
N LYS A 271 -11.14 -28.21 2.61
CA LYS A 271 -11.79 -26.90 2.38
C LYS A 271 -10.76 -25.78 2.34
N MET A 272 -9.78 -25.77 3.24
CA MET A 272 -8.68 -24.81 3.23
C MET A 272 -7.87 -24.90 1.94
N SER A 273 -7.49 -26.11 1.51
CA SER A 273 -6.76 -26.39 0.26
C SER A 273 -7.50 -25.83 -0.96
N ASN A 274 -8.80 -26.11 -1.07
CA ASN A 274 -9.63 -25.63 -2.17
C ASN A 274 -9.74 -24.08 -2.17
N THR A 275 -9.88 -23.49 -0.99
CA THR A 275 -10.02 -22.04 -0.84
C THR A 275 -8.71 -21.33 -1.19
N ILE A 276 -7.58 -21.84 -0.71
CA ILE A 276 -6.26 -21.31 -1.06
C ILE A 276 -5.97 -21.48 -2.55
N THR A 277 -6.23 -22.66 -3.10
CA THR A 277 -6.04 -22.95 -4.53
C THR A 277 -6.80 -21.94 -5.40
N LYS A 278 -8.08 -21.73 -5.11
CA LYS A 278 -8.93 -20.79 -5.86
C LYS A 278 -8.42 -19.35 -5.78
N GLU A 279 -8.06 -18.86 -4.61
CA GLU A 279 -7.62 -17.48 -4.41
C GLU A 279 -6.21 -17.25 -4.98
N VAL A 280 -5.26 -18.13 -4.68
CA VAL A 280 -3.85 -17.99 -5.09
C VAL A 280 -3.70 -18.24 -6.60
N LEU A 281 -4.16 -19.37 -7.12
CA LEU A 281 -4.00 -19.67 -8.54
C LEU A 281 -4.88 -18.76 -9.40
N GLY A 282 -6.09 -18.43 -8.95
CA GLY A 282 -6.93 -17.45 -9.65
C GLY A 282 -6.29 -16.07 -9.74
N SER A 283 -5.61 -15.61 -8.70
CA SER A 283 -4.85 -14.36 -8.72
C SER A 283 -3.57 -14.47 -9.55
N TRP A 284 -2.87 -15.61 -9.46
CA TRP A 284 -1.69 -15.87 -10.28
C TRP A 284 -2.00 -15.81 -11.77
N HIS A 285 -3.05 -16.49 -12.24
CA HIS A 285 -3.46 -16.46 -13.64
C HIS A 285 -3.79 -15.04 -14.11
N ARG A 286 -4.42 -14.24 -13.27
CA ARG A 286 -4.73 -12.84 -13.59
C ARG A 286 -3.48 -11.97 -13.69
N VAL A 287 -2.49 -12.20 -12.82
CA VAL A 287 -1.27 -11.39 -12.75
C VAL A 287 -0.29 -11.77 -13.85
N PHE A 288 0.00 -13.04 -14.05
CA PHE A 288 1.06 -13.47 -14.95
C PHE A 288 0.58 -13.84 -16.34
N GLN A 289 -0.74 -13.94 -16.58
CA GLN A 289 -1.33 -14.33 -17.86
C GLN A 289 -0.71 -15.61 -18.49
N LYS A 290 -0.06 -16.42 -17.67
CA LYS A 290 0.57 -17.69 -18.04
C LYS A 290 -0.05 -18.82 -17.25
N SER A 291 -0.28 -19.94 -17.91
CA SER A 291 -0.56 -21.18 -17.21
C SER A 291 0.62 -21.57 -16.34
N VAL A 292 0.38 -21.80 -15.06
CA VAL A 292 1.38 -22.36 -14.16
C VAL A 292 1.29 -23.88 -14.28
N SER A 293 2.42 -24.57 -14.14
CA SER A 293 2.44 -26.02 -14.00
C SER A 293 1.66 -26.51 -12.76
N ILE A 294 1.44 -25.61 -11.79
CA ILE A 294 0.72 -25.91 -10.55
C ILE A 294 -0.78 -26.03 -10.82
N LYS A 295 -1.36 -27.15 -10.45
CA LYS A 295 -2.80 -27.43 -10.57
C LYS A 295 -3.57 -27.21 -9.27
N SER A 296 -2.95 -27.45 -8.12
CA SER A 296 -3.57 -27.22 -6.82
C SER A 296 -2.54 -26.99 -5.72
N ILE A 297 -3.04 -26.43 -4.61
CA ILE A 297 -2.30 -26.19 -3.39
C ILE A 297 -2.96 -27.06 -2.32
N PHE A 298 -2.15 -27.81 -1.60
CA PHE A 298 -2.59 -28.66 -0.51
C PHE A 298 -2.15 -28.08 0.82
N VAL A 299 -3.06 -28.12 1.78
CA VAL A 299 -2.76 -27.98 3.19
C VAL A 299 -2.91 -29.36 3.80
N ASP A 300 -1.84 -29.90 4.31
CA ASP A 300 -1.83 -31.17 5.01
C ASP A 300 -1.46 -30.96 6.49
N TRP A 301 -1.71 -31.93 7.32
CA TRP A 301 -1.46 -31.83 8.75
C TRP A 301 -0.70 -33.03 9.30
N GLY A 302 0.00 -32.81 10.40
CA GLY A 302 0.73 -33.86 11.09
C GLY A 302 0.92 -33.54 12.56
N ILE A 303 1.57 -34.45 13.26
CA ILE A 303 1.94 -34.35 14.67
C ILE A 303 3.44 -34.46 14.77
N ASP A 304 4.07 -33.52 15.46
CA ASP A 304 5.51 -33.50 15.69
C ASP A 304 5.83 -34.16 17.04
N VAL A 305 6.16 -35.45 16.98
CA VAL A 305 6.45 -36.28 18.16
C VAL A 305 7.70 -35.77 18.93
N GLU A 306 8.68 -35.19 18.21
CA GLU A 306 9.89 -34.65 18.81
C GLU A 306 9.62 -33.37 19.63
N ARG A 307 8.49 -32.70 19.36
CA ARG A 307 8.06 -31.47 20.04
C ARG A 307 6.78 -31.64 20.84
N ASN A 308 6.74 -32.63 21.69
CA ASN A 308 5.62 -32.89 22.60
C ASN A 308 4.26 -33.03 21.87
N ASP A 309 4.24 -33.78 20.77
CA ASP A 309 3.05 -34.04 19.96
C ASP A 309 2.34 -32.75 19.47
N LEU A 310 3.11 -31.69 19.15
CA LEU A 310 2.54 -30.46 18.61
C LEU A 310 1.91 -30.69 17.24
N PRO A 311 0.64 -30.28 17.03
CA PRO A 311 0.00 -30.34 15.73
C PRO A 311 0.58 -29.27 14.81
N TYR A 312 0.84 -29.63 13.57
CA TYR A 312 1.32 -28.70 12.56
C TYR A 312 0.59 -28.87 11.21
N ALA A 313 0.62 -27.83 10.41
CA ALA A 313 0.21 -27.86 9.01
C ALA A 313 1.42 -27.69 8.09
N THR A 314 1.33 -28.26 6.89
CA THR A 314 2.27 -28.04 5.79
C THR A 314 1.53 -27.51 4.57
N LEU A 315 2.20 -26.65 3.80
CA LEU A 315 1.68 -26.12 2.55
C LEU A 315 2.50 -26.68 1.39
N GLN A 316 1.84 -27.35 0.48
CA GLN A 316 2.42 -28.04 -0.66
C GLN A 316 1.72 -27.65 -1.96
N VAL A 317 2.39 -27.82 -3.09
CA VAL A 317 1.84 -27.56 -4.42
C VAL A 317 2.01 -28.81 -5.29
N THR A 318 1.07 -29.06 -6.19
CA THR A 318 1.18 -30.14 -7.17
C THR A 318 0.98 -29.64 -8.59
N ASP A 319 1.72 -30.25 -9.53
CA ASP A 319 1.49 -30.13 -10.97
C ASP A 319 0.53 -31.19 -11.52
N GLY A 320 0.04 -32.07 -10.65
CA GLY A 320 -0.87 -33.19 -10.98
C GLY A 320 -0.14 -34.53 -11.09
N GLU A 321 1.19 -34.55 -11.11
CA GLU A 321 2.02 -35.75 -11.11
C GLU A 321 2.87 -35.85 -9.85
N SER A 322 3.42 -34.72 -9.41
CA SER A 322 4.33 -34.63 -8.26
C SER A 322 3.86 -33.60 -7.24
N ILE A 323 4.25 -33.79 -5.99
CA ILE A 323 3.98 -32.87 -4.87
C ILE A 323 5.31 -32.22 -4.45
N TYR A 324 5.31 -30.91 -4.35
CA TYR A 324 6.47 -30.10 -3.99
C TYR A 324 6.20 -29.25 -2.75
N ALA A 325 7.19 -29.09 -1.91
CA ALA A 325 7.11 -28.06 -0.87
C ALA A 325 7.16 -26.66 -1.52
N ILE A 326 6.49 -25.69 -0.91
CA ILE A 326 6.50 -24.30 -1.41
C ILE A 326 7.93 -23.75 -1.47
N ASN A 327 8.79 -24.14 -0.53
CA ASN A 327 10.19 -23.72 -0.47
C ASN A 327 11.05 -24.21 -1.66
N GLU A 328 10.60 -25.23 -2.38
CA GLU A 328 11.26 -25.74 -3.59
C GLU A 328 10.91 -24.92 -4.84
N ARG A 329 9.99 -23.97 -4.74
CA ARG A 329 9.59 -23.10 -5.85
C ARG A 329 10.49 -21.86 -5.95
N SER A 330 10.41 -21.17 -7.09
CA SER A 330 11.20 -19.95 -7.33
C SER A 330 10.90 -18.87 -6.28
N LEU A 331 11.88 -18.02 -6.00
CA LEU A 331 11.75 -16.92 -5.02
C LEU A 331 10.55 -16.01 -5.32
N GLY A 332 10.33 -15.69 -6.60
CA GLY A 332 9.17 -14.88 -7.02
C GLY A 332 7.83 -15.56 -6.73
N PHE A 333 7.75 -16.90 -6.94
CA PHE A 333 6.55 -17.66 -6.58
C PHE A 333 6.31 -17.62 -5.06
N ARG A 334 7.32 -17.91 -4.26
CA ARG A 334 7.24 -17.92 -2.79
C ARG A 334 6.77 -16.57 -2.25
N TRP A 335 7.35 -15.48 -2.78
CA TRP A 335 6.98 -14.13 -2.39
C TRP A 335 5.51 -13.84 -2.71
N PHE A 336 5.09 -14.11 -3.96
CA PHE A 336 3.72 -13.85 -4.40
C PHE A 336 2.70 -14.73 -3.69
N PHE A 337 3.04 -15.98 -3.42
CA PHE A 337 2.25 -16.89 -2.63
C PHE A 337 2.02 -16.35 -1.21
N SER A 338 3.09 -15.96 -0.51
CA SER A 338 3.00 -15.35 0.82
C SER A 338 2.16 -14.07 0.80
N PHE A 339 2.41 -13.20 -0.18
CA PHE A 339 1.62 -11.99 -0.38
C PHE A 339 0.12 -12.28 -0.47
N LEU A 340 -0.29 -13.26 -1.28
CA LEU A 340 -1.69 -13.61 -1.45
C LEU A 340 -2.30 -14.29 -0.21
N ILE A 341 -1.55 -15.13 0.48
CA ILE A 341 -2.00 -15.75 1.74
C ILE A 341 -2.31 -14.66 2.78
N PHE A 342 -1.48 -13.64 2.88
CA PHE A 342 -1.65 -12.59 3.89
C PHE A 342 -2.66 -11.51 3.50
N THR A 343 -2.89 -11.27 2.21
CA THR A 343 -3.80 -10.20 1.75
C THR A 343 -5.15 -10.71 1.28
N GLY A 344 -5.20 -11.90 0.67
CA GLY A 344 -6.39 -12.45 0.01
C GLY A 344 -7.52 -12.83 0.97
N PHE A 345 -7.20 -13.20 2.21
CA PHE A 345 -8.17 -13.70 3.20
C PHE A 345 -8.62 -12.65 4.21
N ASN A 346 -8.26 -11.40 4.01
CA ASN A 346 -8.77 -10.29 4.82
C ASN A 346 -10.16 -9.79 4.37
N LYS A 347 -10.71 -10.36 3.30
CA LYS A 347 -12.06 -10.04 2.81
C LYS A 347 -13.10 -10.45 3.84
N GLY A 348 -13.96 -9.54 4.24
CA GLY A 348 -15.02 -9.81 5.22
C GLY A 348 -14.66 -9.47 6.67
N LYS A 349 -13.44 -9.06 6.99
CA LYS A 349 -13.14 -8.50 8.31
C LYS A 349 -13.84 -7.16 8.48
N ALA A 350 -14.47 -6.98 9.62
CA ALA A 350 -15.12 -5.72 10.00
C ALA A 350 -14.12 -4.55 10.10
N LYS A 351 -12.81 -4.83 10.19
CA LYS A 351 -11.74 -3.85 10.33
C LYS A 351 -10.96 -3.65 9.03
N LYS A 352 -10.81 -2.39 8.65
CA LYS A 352 -9.89 -1.98 7.59
C LYS A 352 -8.43 -2.23 8.02
N THR A 353 -7.59 -2.58 7.05
CA THR A 353 -6.17 -2.85 7.27
C THR A 353 -5.32 -1.85 6.47
N ILE A 354 -4.26 -1.36 7.12
CA ILE A 354 -3.19 -0.60 6.49
C ILE A 354 -2.06 -1.60 6.21
N PHE A 355 -1.96 -2.03 4.97
CA PHE A 355 -0.90 -2.92 4.51
C PHE A 355 0.37 -2.12 4.27
N VAL A 356 1.46 -2.56 4.85
CA VAL A 356 2.77 -1.90 4.76
C VAL A 356 3.75 -2.89 4.15
N PHE A 357 4.21 -2.65 2.91
CA PHE A 357 5.10 -3.53 2.17
C PHE A 357 6.48 -2.89 1.97
N ASP A 358 7.51 -3.56 2.41
CA ASP A 358 8.88 -3.11 2.20
C ASP A 358 9.47 -3.75 0.95
N GLU A 359 9.76 -2.92 -0.05
CA GLU A 359 10.29 -3.31 -1.37
C GLU A 359 9.58 -4.54 -1.97
N PRO A 360 8.24 -4.51 -2.08
CA PRO A 360 7.49 -5.62 -2.60
C PRO A 360 7.95 -5.90 -4.03
N ALA A 361 8.13 -7.19 -4.33
CA ALA A 361 8.53 -7.63 -5.65
C ALA A 361 9.96 -7.25 -6.11
N ALA A 362 10.88 -6.95 -5.21
CA ALA A 362 12.30 -6.76 -5.55
C ALA A 362 12.88 -7.94 -6.37
N ASN A 363 12.33 -9.14 -6.18
CA ASN A 363 12.74 -10.36 -6.87
C ASN A 363 11.85 -10.74 -8.07
N LEU A 364 10.92 -9.85 -8.48
CA LEU A 364 10.05 -10.06 -9.63
C LEU A 364 10.59 -9.32 -10.86
N HIS A 365 10.36 -9.91 -12.04
CA HIS A 365 10.66 -9.22 -13.30
C HIS A 365 9.69 -8.04 -13.52
N ALA A 366 10.07 -7.05 -14.33
CA ALA A 366 9.36 -5.80 -14.54
C ALA A 366 7.86 -5.94 -14.81
N LYS A 367 7.45 -6.88 -15.69
CA LYS A 367 6.04 -7.13 -15.97
C LYS A 367 5.25 -7.58 -14.73
N ALA A 368 5.83 -8.45 -13.90
CA ALA A 368 5.18 -8.91 -12.68
C ALA A 368 5.11 -7.81 -11.61
N GLN A 369 6.10 -6.91 -11.58
CA GLN A 369 6.06 -5.72 -10.72
C GLN A 369 4.91 -4.80 -11.10
N ALA A 370 4.73 -4.50 -12.39
CA ALA A 370 3.61 -3.68 -12.87
C ALA A 370 2.23 -4.29 -12.56
N GLU A 371 2.11 -5.61 -12.71
CA GLU A 371 0.86 -6.32 -12.39
C GLU A 371 0.57 -6.33 -10.88
N LEU A 372 1.60 -6.34 -10.03
CA LEU A 372 1.43 -6.22 -8.58
C LEU A 372 0.78 -4.88 -8.20
N LEU A 373 1.10 -3.79 -8.89
CA LEU A 373 0.45 -2.49 -8.69
C LEU A 373 -1.07 -2.57 -8.90
N THR A 374 -1.53 -3.36 -9.88
CA THR A 374 -2.96 -3.61 -10.09
C THR A 374 -3.59 -4.29 -8.86
N SER A 375 -2.86 -5.20 -8.22
CA SER A 375 -3.31 -5.85 -6.98
C SER A 375 -3.39 -4.86 -5.81
N PHE A 376 -2.48 -3.90 -5.71
CA PHE A 376 -2.55 -2.83 -4.69
C PHE A 376 -3.78 -1.96 -4.88
N GLY A 377 -4.11 -1.59 -6.12
CA GLY A 377 -5.35 -0.87 -6.44
C GLY A 377 -6.60 -1.63 -5.98
N LYS A 378 -6.64 -2.95 -6.18
CA LYS A 378 -7.75 -3.80 -5.71
C LYS A 378 -7.86 -3.87 -4.20
N ILE A 379 -6.74 -4.08 -3.49
CA ILE A 379 -6.70 -4.07 -2.02
C ILE A 379 -7.24 -2.73 -1.49
N ALA A 380 -6.85 -1.64 -2.13
CA ALA A 380 -7.28 -0.30 -1.78
C ALA A 380 -8.78 -0.06 -2.08
N SER A 381 -9.32 -0.62 -3.17
CA SER A 381 -10.75 -0.49 -3.52
C SER A 381 -11.66 -1.19 -2.50
N ASP A 382 -11.16 -2.19 -1.77
CA ASP A 382 -11.87 -2.86 -0.67
C ASP A 382 -11.87 -2.02 0.63
N GLY A 383 -11.47 -0.75 0.57
CA GLY A 383 -11.46 0.20 1.67
C GLY A 383 -10.25 0.08 2.60
N ASN A 384 -9.22 -0.69 2.22
CA ASN A 384 -7.93 -0.78 2.90
C ASN A 384 -6.97 0.30 2.41
N PHE A 385 -5.84 0.46 3.10
CA PHE A 385 -4.72 1.29 2.66
C PHE A 385 -3.52 0.43 2.32
N VAL A 386 -2.74 0.88 1.36
CA VAL A 386 -1.45 0.28 1.01
C VAL A 386 -0.37 1.33 1.12
N ILE A 387 0.67 1.07 1.89
CA ILE A 387 1.89 1.87 1.96
C ILE A 387 3.02 0.95 1.51
N TYR A 388 3.78 1.33 0.50
CA TYR A 388 4.91 0.51 0.07
C TYR A 388 6.12 1.35 -0.26
N SER A 389 7.31 0.75 -0.07
CA SER A 389 8.58 1.32 -0.49
C SER A 389 9.01 0.78 -1.84
N THR A 390 9.72 1.58 -2.61
CA THR A 390 10.37 1.11 -3.83
C THR A 390 11.57 1.97 -4.24
N HIS A 391 12.55 1.32 -4.81
CA HIS A 391 13.61 1.95 -5.62
C HIS A 391 13.45 1.59 -7.10
N SER A 392 12.49 0.71 -7.46
CA SER A 392 12.22 0.28 -8.83
C SER A 392 11.26 1.23 -9.52
N HIS A 393 11.68 1.77 -10.65
CA HIS A 393 10.83 2.59 -11.51
C HIS A 393 9.59 1.83 -12.03
N HIS A 394 9.67 0.50 -12.17
CA HIS A 394 8.52 -0.33 -12.56
C HIS A 394 7.43 -0.43 -11.48
N MET A 395 7.76 -0.05 -10.24
CA MET A 395 6.84 -0.03 -9.10
C MET A 395 6.28 1.36 -8.82
N ILE A 396 6.43 2.33 -9.72
CA ILE A 396 5.87 3.66 -9.59
C ILE A 396 4.66 3.80 -10.50
N ASN A 397 3.49 4.03 -9.92
CA ASN A 397 2.29 4.33 -10.67
C ASN A 397 2.06 5.85 -10.69
N PRO A 398 2.06 6.48 -11.88
CA PRO A 398 1.83 7.92 -12.01
C PRO A 398 0.54 8.42 -11.35
N ARG A 399 -0.51 7.61 -11.34
CA ARG A 399 -1.81 7.93 -10.71
C ARG A 399 -1.72 8.16 -9.20
N TRP A 400 -0.71 7.57 -8.53
CA TRP A 400 -0.57 7.66 -7.08
C TRP A 400 0.51 8.64 -6.63
N LEU A 401 1.16 9.35 -7.57
CA LEU A 401 2.22 10.31 -7.24
C LEU A 401 1.76 11.44 -6.32
N SER A 402 0.49 11.83 -6.39
CA SER A 402 -0.06 12.84 -5.47
C SER A 402 0.03 12.42 -3.99
N SER A 403 0.10 11.12 -3.72
CA SER A 403 0.23 10.52 -2.38
C SER A 403 1.62 9.94 -2.12
N ALA A 404 2.56 10.12 -3.04
CA ALA A 404 3.92 9.62 -2.88
C ALA A 404 4.75 10.54 -1.97
N TYR A 405 5.78 9.96 -1.39
CA TYR A 405 6.81 10.65 -0.62
C TYR A 405 8.19 10.32 -1.20
N ILE A 406 9.00 11.34 -1.37
CA ILE A 406 10.43 11.18 -1.66
C ILE A 406 11.16 11.05 -0.34
N VAL A 407 11.88 9.95 -0.18
CA VAL A 407 12.65 9.63 1.02
C VAL A 407 14.13 9.85 0.73
N GLU A 408 14.76 10.70 1.53
CA GLU A 408 16.17 11.06 1.40
C GLU A 408 16.89 10.91 2.74
N ASN A 409 18.15 10.52 2.66
CA ASN A 409 19.05 10.42 3.81
C ASN A 409 20.21 11.38 3.60
N SER A 410 20.42 12.32 4.52
CA SER A 410 21.48 13.32 4.41
C SER A 410 22.89 12.74 4.39
N ALA A 411 23.06 11.49 4.81
CA ALA A 411 24.35 10.79 4.74
C ALA A 411 24.71 10.31 3.32
N LEU A 412 23.76 10.35 2.37
CA LEU A 412 24.00 9.95 0.99
C LEU A 412 24.31 11.18 0.13
N ASP A 413 25.33 11.06 -0.72
CA ASP A 413 25.62 12.07 -1.74
C ASP A 413 24.77 11.78 -3.00
N TYR A 414 23.68 12.57 -3.16
CA TYR A 414 22.76 12.43 -4.30
C TYR A 414 23.26 13.12 -5.58
N ASP A 415 24.24 14.01 -5.45
CA ASP A 415 24.73 14.83 -6.56
C ASP A 415 26.08 14.34 -7.12
N GLY A 416 26.68 13.31 -6.48
CA GLY A 416 27.96 12.73 -6.88
C GLY A 416 29.15 13.72 -6.75
N ASN A 417 28.99 14.75 -5.91
CA ASN A 417 30.01 15.80 -5.75
C ASN A 417 31.16 15.37 -4.84
N ASP A 418 30.96 14.37 -3.99
CA ASP A 418 31.98 13.83 -3.10
C ASP A 418 32.55 12.53 -3.65
N ALA A 419 33.52 12.65 -4.56
CA ALA A 419 34.17 11.51 -5.24
C ALA A 419 34.87 10.52 -4.28
N PHE A 420 35.10 10.89 -3.03
CA PHE A 420 35.85 10.09 -2.06
C PHE A 420 35.07 9.74 -0.79
N GLY A 421 33.83 10.21 -0.61
CA GLY A 421 33.00 9.90 0.55
C GLY A 421 33.59 10.35 1.89
N LEU A 422 34.42 11.40 1.88
CA LEU A 422 35.13 11.88 3.07
C LEU A 422 34.30 12.82 3.95
N ASP A 423 33.24 13.42 3.38
CA ASP A 423 32.32 14.30 4.11
C ASP A 423 31.23 13.48 4.79
N THR A 424 31.50 13.00 6.00
CA THR A 424 30.54 12.22 6.79
C THR A 424 29.45 13.11 7.38
N LYS A 425 28.31 13.17 6.70
CA LYS A 425 27.10 13.77 7.27
C LYS A 425 26.38 12.75 8.16
N PRO A 426 25.79 13.16 9.28
CA PRO A 426 25.00 12.25 10.11
C PRO A 426 23.77 11.74 9.36
N THR A 427 23.41 10.48 9.58
CA THR A 427 22.18 9.90 9.05
C THR A 427 20.97 10.68 9.56
N GLN A 428 20.28 11.36 8.66
CA GLN A 428 19.02 12.03 8.93
C GLN A 428 18.04 11.71 7.78
N ILE A 429 17.01 10.94 8.10
CA ILE A 429 16.00 10.49 7.14
C ILE A 429 14.87 11.51 7.12
N THR A 430 14.54 11.97 5.93
CA THR A 430 13.41 12.85 5.66
C THR A 430 12.45 12.20 4.68
N ALA A 431 11.16 12.51 4.79
CA ALA A 431 10.16 12.13 3.82
C ALA A 431 9.38 13.36 3.41
N THR A 432 9.57 13.79 2.18
CA THR A 432 8.94 14.98 1.62
C THR A 432 7.78 14.55 0.72
N ALA A 433 6.57 15.05 0.98
CA ALA A 433 5.43 14.80 0.10
C ALA A 433 5.78 15.21 -1.33
N TYR A 434 5.46 14.36 -2.30
CA TYR A 434 5.86 14.55 -3.70
C TYR A 434 5.50 15.94 -4.26
N ARG A 435 4.35 16.48 -3.88
CA ARG A 435 3.95 17.83 -4.24
C ARG A 435 4.90 18.92 -3.75
N GLN A 436 5.34 18.80 -2.50
CA GLN A 436 6.30 19.73 -1.90
C GLN A 436 7.67 19.54 -2.55
N PHE A 437 8.08 18.31 -2.78
CA PHE A 437 9.34 17.98 -3.48
C PHE A 437 9.39 18.66 -4.86
N VAL A 438 8.35 18.50 -5.68
CA VAL A 438 8.24 19.13 -7.01
C VAL A 438 8.30 20.67 -6.91
N SER A 439 7.79 21.27 -5.83
CA SER A 439 7.85 22.73 -5.66
C SER A 439 9.28 23.27 -5.54
N ASN A 440 10.23 22.43 -5.17
CA ASN A 440 11.66 22.79 -5.12
C ASN A 440 12.31 22.88 -6.50
N TYR A 441 11.58 22.45 -7.56
CA TYR A 441 12.03 22.47 -8.96
C TYR A 441 11.13 23.36 -9.83
N PRO A 442 11.03 24.68 -9.56
CA PRO A 442 10.07 25.55 -10.24
C PRO A 442 10.33 25.73 -11.74
N SER A 443 11.58 25.50 -12.17
CA SER A 443 11.99 25.60 -13.58
C SER A 443 11.66 24.35 -14.40
N ARG A 444 11.21 23.26 -13.77
CA ARG A 444 10.84 22.03 -14.47
C ARG A 444 9.44 22.16 -15.06
N SER A 445 9.28 21.87 -16.33
CA SER A 445 8.02 21.98 -17.05
C SER A 445 7.03 20.87 -16.67
N SER A 446 7.52 19.67 -16.32
CA SER A 446 6.70 18.50 -16.02
C SER A 446 6.63 18.23 -14.52
N TYR A 447 5.44 17.99 -14.01
CA TYR A 447 5.23 17.55 -12.62
C TYR A 447 5.96 16.22 -12.30
N PHE A 448 6.17 15.37 -13.29
CA PHE A 448 6.75 14.03 -13.15
C PHE A 448 8.28 14.00 -13.32
N GLN A 449 8.84 15.00 -13.99
CA GLN A 449 10.27 15.07 -14.34
C GLN A 449 11.23 14.87 -13.16
N PRO A 450 11.00 15.44 -11.95
CA PRO A 450 11.91 15.24 -10.82
C PRO A 450 12.07 13.78 -10.40
N VAL A 451 11.02 12.96 -10.52
CA VAL A 451 11.10 11.51 -10.22
C VAL A 451 11.85 10.76 -11.31
N ILE A 452 11.59 11.11 -12.59
CA ILE A 452 12.27 10.48 -13.73
C ILE A 452 13.79 10.68 -13.62
N GLU A 453 14.23 11.88 -13.34
CA GLU A 453 15.67 12.20 -13.21
C GLU A 453 16.33 11.51 -12.01
N LYS A 454 15.59 11.35 -10.90
CA LYS A 454 16.12 10.69 -9.70
C LYS A 454 16.16 9.16 -9.81
N LEU A 455 15.29 8.55 -10.58
CA LEU A 455 15.08 7.09 -10.60
C LEU A 455 15.22 6.45 -11.98
N GLU A 456 15.64 7.19 -13.00
CA GLU A 456 15.70 6.69 -14.39
C GLU A 456 14.39 5.97 -14.79
N TYR A 457 13.27 6.66 -14.58
CA TYR A 457 11.93 6.09 -14.71
C TYR A 457 11.61 5.60 -16.13
N VAL A 458 11.09 4.38 -16.21
CA VAL A 458 10.45 3.84 -17.41
C VAL A 458 8.98 3.59 -17.10
N ALA A 459 8.08 4.16 -17.90
CA ALA A 459 6.64 4.02 -17.65
C ALA A 459 6.22 2.54 -17.64
N PRO A 460 5.41 2.10 -16.64
CA PRO A 460 4.92 0.71 -16.58
C PRO A 460 4.17 0.29 -17.83
N GLU A 461 3.56 1.22 -18.54
CA GLU A 461 2.86 1.03 -19.80
C GLU A 461 3.75 0.48 -20.92
N LEU A 462 5.07 0.74 -20.86
CA LEU A 462 6.05 0.15 -21.79
C LEU A 462 6.20 -1.36 -21.68
N LEU A 463 5.66 -1.96 -20.64
CA LEU A 463 5.74 -3.40 -20.39
C LEU A 463 4.57 -4.19 -20.98
N GLY A 464 3.57 -3.49 -21.54
CA GLY A 464 2.44 -4.09 -22.23
C GLY A 464 2.78 -4.57 -23.63
N THR A 465 1.89 -5.34 -24.23
CA THR A 465 1.86 -5.61 -25.69
C THR A 465 0.77 -4.74 -26.27
N GLY A 466 1.10 -3.76 -27.09
CA GLY A 466 0.09 -2.90 -27.72
C GLY A 466 0.71 -1.63 -28.27
N PRO A 467 -0.02 -0.87 -29.05
CA PRO A 467 0.43 0.42 -29.54
C PRO A 467 0.47 1.46 -28.41
N TYR A 468 1.39 2.39 -28.52
CA TYR A 468 1.64 3.41 -27.51
C TYR A 468 1.43 4.82 -28.05
N VAL A 469 0.91 5.70 -27.20
CA VAL A 469 0.87 7.15 -27.43
C VAL A 469 1.77 7.81 -26.40
N VAL A 470 2.91 8.33 -26.85
CA VAL A 470 3.81 9.11 -26.02
C VAL A 470 3.32 10.56 -26.04
N VAL A 471 2.80 11.06 -24.92
CA VAL A 471 2.32 12.44 -24.82
C VAL A 471 3.43 13.37 -24.34
N GLU A 472 3.29 14.68 -24.55
CA GLU A 472 4.33 15.66 -24.25
C GLU A 472 4.69 15.67 -22.76
N GLY A 473 3.68 15.62 -21.88
CA GLY A 473 3.88 15.71 -20.45
C GLY A 473 2.90 14.91 -19.61
N ILE A 474 3.09 14.98 -18.30
CA ILE A 474 2.27 14.26 -17.33
C ILE A 474 0.84 14.83 -17.25
N THR A 475 0.65 16.11 -17.51
CA THR A 475 -0.66 16.77 -17.56
C THR A 475 -1.55 16.12 -18.62
N ASP A 476 -0.98 15.88 -19.80
CA ASP A 476 -1.64 15.26 -20.93
C ASP A 476 -2.00 13.80 -20.62
N PHE A 477 -1.07 13.10 -19.97
CA PHE A 477 -1.31 11.75 -19.49
C PHE A 477 -2.53 11.67 -18.56
N TYR A 478 -2.61 12.57 -17.58
CA TYR A 478 -3.75 12.57 -16.66
C TYR A 478 -5.06 12.95 -17.35
N ALA A 479 -5.04 13.99 -18.18
CA ALA A 479 -6.23 14.44 -18.91
C ALA A 479 -6.81 13.32 -19.78
N LEU A 480 -5.97 12.67 -20.60
CA LEU A 480 -6.39 11.57 -21.46
C LEU A 480 -6.75 10.30 -20.66
N SER A 481 -6.06 10.01 -19.57
CA SER A 481 -6.40 8.88 -18.70
C SER A 481 -7.78 9.04 -18.06
N ILE A 482 -8.15 10.26 -17.64
CA ILE A 482 -9.48 10.59 -17.15
C ILE A 482 -10.52 10.37 -18.27
N ALA A 483 -10.30 10.92 -19.46
CA ALA A 483 -11.21 10.76 -20.59
C ALA A 483 -11.45 9.29 -20.95
N ILE A 484 -10.40 8.47 -20.98
CA ILE A 484 -10.50 7.02 -21.22
C ILE A 484 -11.31 6.32 -20.14
N SER A 485 -11.11 6.65 -18.87
CA SER A 485 -11.85 6.03 -17.76
C SER A 485 -13.35 6.30 -17.84
N PHE A 486 -13.74 7.48 -18.32
CA PHE A 486 -15.15 7.87 -18.50
C PHE A 486 -15.78 7.37 -19.78
N SER A 487 -14.98 7.09 -20.83
CA SER A 487 -15.51 6.64 -22.14
C SER A 487 -16.16 5.23 -22.08
N LYS A 488 -15.95 4.45 -21.01
CA LYS A 488 -16.41 3.04 -20.85
C LYS A 488 -16.02 2.12 -22.02
N ARG A 489 -15.07 2.53 -22.86
CA ARG A 489 -14.61 1.76 -24.01
C ARG A 489 -13.46 0.84 -23.63
N ARG A 490 -13.28 -0.24 -24.39
CA ARG A 490 -12.11 -1.11 -24.24
C ARG A 490 -10.89 -0.37 -24.79
N ARG A 491 -9.94 -0.05 -23.92
CA ARG A 491 -8.67 0.60 -24.26
C ARG A 491 -7.88 -0.26 -25.26
N ARG A 492 -7.49 0.32 -26.39
CA ARG A 492 -6.70 -0.36 -27.43
C ARG A 492 -5.24 0.10 -27.51
N PHE A 493 -4.87 1.12 -26.79
CA PHE A 493 -3.51 1.68 -26.76
C PHE A 493 -3.12 2.08 -25.34
N HIS A 494 -1.83 2.25 -25.13
CA HIS A 494 -1.27 2.70 -23.86
C HIS A 494 -0.77 4.13 -23.99
N ILE A 495 -0.97 4.96 -22.97
CA ILE A 495 -0.45 6.32 -22.92
C ILE A 495 0.81 6.32 -22.06
N ILE A 496 1.86 6.92 -22.59
CA ILE A 496 3.13 7.09 -21.89
C ILE A 496 3.36 8.59 -21.67
N PRO A 497 3.55 9.04 -20.43
CA PRO A 497 3.89 10.42 -20.17
C PRO A 497 5.31 10.72 -20.64
N GLY A 498 5.46 11.76 -21.44
CA GLY A 498 6.77 12.32 -21.78
C GLY A 498 7.33 13.16 -20.63
N THR A 499 8.57 13.58 -20.80
CA THR A 499 9.33 14.36 -19.82
C THR A 499 9.31 15.87 -20.10
N GLY A 500 8.46 16.29 -21.02
CA GLY A 500 8.34 17.65 -21.54
C GLY A 500 8.85 17.76 -22.97
N SER A 501 8.54 18.90 -23.61
CA SER A 501 8.91 19.14 -25.00
C SER A 501 10.41 18.99 -25.25
N GLY A 502 10.78 18.08 -26.15
CA GLY A 502 12.17 17.85 -26.53
C GLY A 502 12.99 16.94 -25.64
N SER A 503 12.44 16.35 -24.57
CA SER A 503 13.16 15.50 -23.62
C SER A 503 12.75 14.01 -23.66
N SER A 504 11.76 13.61 -24.47
CA SER A 504 11.26 12.23 -24.56
C SER A 504 12.14 11.28 -25.39
N GLY A 505 13.33 11.72 -25.82
CA GLY A 505 14.27 10.93 -26.63
C GLY A 505 14.58 9.54 -26.06
N PRO A 506 14.91 9.37 -24.77
CA PRO A 506 15.17 8.06 -24.17
C PRO A 506 13.98 7.09 -24.30
N VAL A 507 12.76 7.57 -24.10
CA VAL A 507 11.53 6.77 -24.25
C VAL A 507 11.34 6.34 -25.71
N ILE A 508 11.52 7.28 -26.65
CA ILE A 508 11.45 7.01 -28.09
C ILE A 508 12.49 5.96 -28.48
N GLY A 509 13.74 6.13 -28.04
CA GLY A 509 14.81 5.18 -28.32
C GLY A 509 14.53 3.78 -27.80
N GLN A 510 13.93 3.68 -26.62
CA GLN A 510 13.52 2.41 -26.03
C GLN A 510 12.40 1.74 -26.84
N LEU A 511 11.36 2.50 -27.23
CA LEU A 511 10.25 1.99 -28.04
C LEU A 511 10.74 1.50 -29.42
N LEU A 512 11.65 2.24 -30.05
CA LEU A 512 12.28 1.84 -31.30
C LEU A 512 13.09 0.55 -31.12
N GLY A 513 13.90 0.47 -30.05
CA GLY A 513 14.70 -0.73 -29.75
C GLY A 513 13.87 -1.98 -29.46
N GLN A 514 12.64 -1.81 -29.00
CA GLN A 514 11.68 -2.90 -28.77
C GLN A 514 10.85 -3.26 -30.02
N GLY A 515 10.97 -2.50 -31.11
CA GLY A 515 10.11 -2.67 -32.27
C GLY A 515 8.63 -2.38 -31.98
N ALA A 516 8.36 -1.51 -31.00
CA ALA A 516 7.00 -1.21 -30.58
C ALA A 516 6.30 -0.28 -31.57
N THR A 517 4.99 -0.49 -31.76
CA THR A 517 4.15 0.45 -32.49
C THR A 517 3.81 1.63 -31.60
N PHE A 518 4.20 2.84 -31.96
CA PHE A 518 3.95 4.03 -31.17
C PHE A 518 3.75 5.28 -32.00
N VAL A 519 3.13 6.28 -31.39
CA VAL A 519 2.97 7.64 -31.90
C VAL A 519 3.36 8.63 -30.80
N VAL A 520 4.08 9.67 -31.15
CA VAL A 520 4.38 10.80 -30.26
C VAL A 520 3.36 11.90 -30.52
N LEU A 521 2.61 12.28 -29.49
CA LEU A 521 1.66 13.39 -29.52
C LEU A 521 2.22 14.58 -28.76
N LEU A 522 2.30 15.72 -29.42
CA LEU A 522 2.82 16.97 -28.88
C LEU A 522 1.78 18.08 -28.96
N ASP A 523 1.92 19.10 -28.13
CA ASP A 523 1.15 20.33 -28.23
C ASP A 523 1.33 20.98 -29.64
N ASP A 524 0.35 21.72 -30.12
CA ASP A 524 0.46 22.45 -31.40
C ASP A 524 1.01 23.87 -31.22
N ASP A 525 1.69 24.13 -30.09
CA ASP A 525 2.36 25.40 -29.84
C ASP A 525 3.76 25.47 -30.50
N LYS A 526 4.47 26.56 -30.26
CA LYS A 526 5.80 26.79 -30.86
C LYS A 526 6.84 25.75 -30.39
N GLU A 527 6.76 25.34 -29.13
CA GLU A 527 7.70 24.39 -28.54
C GLU A 527 7.42 22.97 -28.98
N GLY A 528 6.16 22.57 -29.04
CA GLY A 528 5.74 21.26 -29.53
C GLY A 528 6.08 21.06 -31.02
N LYS A 529 5.87 22.07 -31.87
CA LYS A 529 6.28 22.02 -33.29
C LYS A 529 7.78 21.88 -33.46
N LYS A 530 8.58 22.57 -32.61
CA LYS A 530 10.04 22.43 -32.60
C LYS A 530 10.47 21.05 -32.15
N ALA A 531 9.82 20.51 -31.11
CA ALA A 531 10.08 19.16 -30.63
C ALA A 531 9.71 18.10 -31.67
N ALA A 532 8.60 18.26 -32.38
CA ALA A 532 8.19 17.38 -33.47
C ALA A 532 9.26 17.31 -34.57
N ALA A 533 9.74 18.47 -35.04
CA ALA A 533 10.82 18.53 -36.02
C ALA A 533 12.11 17.88 -35.53
N LYS A 534 12.46 18.08 -34.26
CA LYS A 534 13.62 17.46 -33.60
C LYS A 534 13.49 15.95 -33.60
N TYR A 535 12.38 15.39 -33.12
CA TYR A 535 12.20 13.94 -33.04
C TYR A 535 12.16 13.27 -34.42
N ALA A 536 11.50 13.90 -35.39
CA ALA A 536 11.51 13.40 -36.77
C ALA A 536 12.94 13.31 -37.32
N SER A 537 13.79 14.32 -37.06
CA SER A 537 15.17 14.35 -37.58
C SER A 537 16.14 13.47 -36.81
N GLU A 538 16.10 13.47 -35.45
CA GLU A 538 17.05 12.74 -34.61
C GLU A 538 16.76 11.24 -34.56
N TRP A 539 15.51 10.82 -34.62
CA TRP A 539 15.06 9.44 -34.49
C TRP A 539 14.51 8.85 -35.79
N TYR A 540 14.58 9.60 -36.88
CA TYR A 540 14.09 9.19 -38.21
C TYR A 540 12.61 8.73 -38.19
N LEU A 541 11.77 9.41 -37.39
CA LEU A 541 10.35 9.07 -37.26
C LEU A 541 9.57 9.61 -38.45
N GLY A 542 8.62 8.84 -38.94
CA GLY A 542 7.70 9.24 -40.00
C GLY A 542 6.71 10.33 -39.55
N GLN A 543 6.10 11.03 -40.51
CA GLN A 543 5.06 12.05 -40.25
C GLN A 543 3.82 11.47 -39.55
N ASP A 544 3.57 10.20 -39.72
CA ASP A 544 2.50 9.44 -39.07
C ASP A 544 2.83 9.01 -37.63
N GLN A 545 4.10 9.08 -37.22
CA GLN A 545 4.60 8.72 -35.90
C GLN A 545 4.80 9.92 -34.98
N VAL A 546 4.91 11.15 -35.51
CA VAL A 546 5.04 12.37 -34.69
C VAL A 546 3.93 13.33 -35.10
N LEU A 547 2.97 13.48 -34.21
CA LEU A 547 1.76 14.30 -34.45
C LEU A 547 1.73 15.47 -33.45
N THR A 548 1.20 16.60 -33.91
CA THR A 548 0.74 17.67 -33.00
C THR A 548 -0.78 17.64 -32.89
N LEU A 549 -1.34 18.30 -31.91
CA LEU A 549 -2.80 18.34 -31.69
C LEU A 549 -3.59 18.76 -32.92
N ASN A 550 -3.04 19.64 -33.74
CA ASN A 550 -3.66 20.05 -35.03
C ASN A 550 -3.81 18.90 -36.03
N HIS A 551 -2.99 17.86 -35.99
CA HIS A 551 -3.15 16.68 -36.85
C HIS A 551 -4.34 15.79 -36.44
N ILE A 552 -4.87 15.98 -35.23
CA ILE A 552 -6.03 15.26 -34.72
C ILE A 552 -7.32 15.96 -35.12
N ASP A 553 -7.37 17.28 -34.91
CA ASP A 553 -8.51 18.11 -35.25
C ASP A 553 -8.04 19.56 -35.50
N ASP A 554 -8.50 20.16 -36.58
CA ASP A 554 -8.13 21.53 -36.97
C ASP A 554 -8.51 22.58 -35.93
N SER A 555 -9.51 22.30 -35.09
CA SER A 555 -9.90 23.17 -33.97
C SER A 555 -8.84 23.28 -32.88
N PHE A 556 -7.89 22.36 -32.83
CA PHE A 556 -6.79 22.35 -31.87
C PHE A 556 -5.53 23.10 -32.33
N ALA A 557 -5.60 23.75 -33.48
CA ALA A 557 -4.48 24.52 -34.04
C ALA A 557 -3.98 25.58 -33.05
N GLY A 558 -2.68 25.57 -32.78
CA GLY A 558 -2.02 26.50 -31.86
C GLY A 558 -2.35 26.27 -30.36
N MET A 559 -2.93 25.11 -30.00
CA MET A 559 -3.34 24.80 -28.63
C MET A 559 -2.38 23.84 -27.96
N ALA A 560 -2.31 23.99 -26.65
CA ALA A 560 -1.82 22.99 -25.70
C ALA A 560 -3.02 22.31 -25.04
N ILE A 561 -2.81 21.13 -24.45
CA ILE A 561 -3.91 20.33 -23.87
C ILE A 561 -4.66 21.07 -22.76
N GLU A 562 -3.99 21.93 -22.01
CA GLU A 562 -4.63 22.75 -20.98
C GLU A 562 -5.64 23.75 -21.57
N ARG A 563 -5.42 24.22 -22.80
CA ARG A 563 -6.38 25.09 -23.51
C ARG A 563 -7.57 24.31 -24.07
N ILE A 564 -7.33 23.05 -24.46
CA ILE A 564 -8.41 22.15 -24.92
C ILE A 564 -9.39 21.86 -23.78
N LEU A 565 -8.92 21.81 -22.53
CA LEU A 565 -9.81 21.67 -21.35
C LEU A 565 -10.86 22.79 -21.26
N GLY A 566 -10.60 23.96 -21.86
CA GLY A 566 -11.53 25.08 -21.92
C GLY A 566 -11.58 25.92 -20.64
N ARG A 567 -12.13 27.14 -20.80
CA ARG A 567 -12.17 28.11 -19.70
C ARG A 567 -13.06 27.65 -18.54
N GLU A 568 -14.19 27.02 -18.84
CA GLU A 568 -15.11 26.48 -17.84
C GLU A 568 -14.42 25.48 -16.91
N THR A 569 -13.56 24.61 -17.46
CA THR A 569 -12.78 23.66 -16.67
C THR A 569 -11.73 24.36 -15.80
N LEU A 570 -11.07 25.39 -16.32
CA LEU A 570 -10.10 26.15 -15.53
C LEU A 570 -10.79 26.91 -14.38
N ASP A 571 -11.97 27.47 -14.60
CA ASP A 571 -12.79 28.11 -13.58
C ASP A 571 -13.27 27.08 -12.54
N PHE A 572 -13.69 25.91 -12.97
CA PHE A 572 -14.05 24.79 -12.10
C PHE A 572 -12.86 24.33 -11.23
N ILE A 573 -11.66 24.21 -11.81
CA ILE A 573 -10.43 23.89 -11.09
C ILE A 573 -10.09 24.99 -10.08
N SER A 574 -10.21 26.28 -10.47
CA SER A 574 -9.98 27.40 -9.58
C SER A 574 -10.89 27.35 -8.34
N ALA A 575 -12.17 27.09 -8.56
CA ALA A 575 -13.15 26.96 -7.49
C ALA A 575 -12.83 25.78 -6.55
N ARG A 576 -12.45 24.65 -7.11
CA ARG A 576 -12.07 23.45 -6.33
C ARG A 576 -10.79 23.65 -5.50
N LEU A 577 -9.83 24.34 -6.04
CA LEU A 577 -8.56 24.67 -5.37
C LEU A 577 -8.63 25.94 -4.53
N GLN A 578 -9.78 26.64 -4.51
CA GLN A 578 -10.02 27.90 -3.79
C GLN A 578 -9.02 28.99 -4.19
N LEU A 579 -8.75 29.12 -5.48
CA LEU A 579 -7.84 30.12 -6.01
C LEU A 579 -8.58 31.43 -6.29
N SER A 580 -7.90 32.56 -6.09
CA SER A 580 -8.39 33.90 -6.41
C SER A 580 -8.06 34.33 -7.85
N SER A 581 -7.29 33.52 -8.61
CA SER A 581 -6.85 33.78 -9.98
C SER A 581 -6.90 32.48 -10.80
N PRO A 582 -6.86 32.53 -12.13
CA PRO A 582 -6.81 31.35 -12.98
C PRO A 582 -5.66 30.41 -12.57
N PRO A 583 -5.87 29.09 -12.62
CA PRO A 583 -4.85 28.15 -12.18
C PRO A 583 -3.65 28.16 -13.12
N SER A 584 -2.46 28.10 -12.56
CA SER A 584 -1.24 27.87 -13.33
C SER A 584 -1.21 26.44 -13.91
N LYS A 585 -0.42 26.21 -14.97
CA LYS A 585 -0.21 24.88 -15.56
C LYS A 585 0.10 23.81 -14.50
N LYS A 586 0.91 24.15 -13.50
CA LYS A 586 1.25 23.29 -12.39
C LYS A 586 0.04 22.93 -11.50
N GLN A 587 -0.83 23.89 -11.22
CA GLN A 587 -2.05 23.67 -10.44
C GLN A 587 -3.09 22.84 -11.20
N VAL A 588 -3.18 23.04 -12.52
CA VAL A 588 -3.99 22.16 -13.39
C VAL A 588 -3.47 20.73 -13.34
N GLY A 589 -2.15 20.53 -13.50
CA GLY A 589 -1.53 19.21 -13.39
C GLY A 589 -1.78 18.54 -12.02
N TRP A 590 -1.73 19.28 -10.93
CA TRP A 590 -2.07 18.78 -9.60
C TRP A 590 -3.51 18.31 -9.51
N TYR A 591 -4.44 19.15 -9.98
CA TYR A 591 -5.86 18.82 -9.96
C TYR A 591 -6.13 17.55 -10.80
N LEU A 592 -5.59 17.48 -12.01
CA LEU A 592 -5.76 16.33 -12.89
C LEU A 592 -5.15 15.05 -12.31
N ALA A 593 -4.02 15.14 -11.60
CA ALA A 593 -3.42 13.99 -10.89
C ALA A 593 -4.37 13.44 -9.82
N GLU A 594 -4.98 14.33 -9.02
CA GLU A 594 -5.98 13.95 -8.01
C GLU A 594 -7.23 13.37 -8.63
N ALA A 595 -7.73 14.02 -9.68
CA ALA A 595 -8.89 13.61 -10.43
C ALA A 595 -8.69 12.22 -11.08
N CYS A 596 -7.50 11.98 -11.62
CA CYS A 596 -7.13 10.70 -12.21
C CYS A 596 -7.07 9.58 -11.16
N ALA A 597 -6.52 9.86 -9.96
CA ALA A 597 -6.50 8.91 -8.85
C ALA A 597 -7.91 8.59 -8.31
N ALA A 598 -8.84 9.54 -8.40
CA ALA A 598 -10.23 9.38 -7.97
C ALA A 598 -11.16 8.85 -9.06
N SER A 599 -10.74 8.75 -10.32
CA SER A 599 -11.60 8.39 -11.47
C SER A 599 -12.22 6.99 -11.36
N ASP A 600 -11.61 6.09 -10.60
CA ASP A 600 -12.15 4.75 -10.34
C ASP A 600 -13.40 4.78 -9.42
N SER A 601 -13.72 5.92 -8.79
CA SER A 601 -14.90 6.09 -7.93
C SER A 601 -16.20 6.43 -8.68
N GLY A 602 -16.15 6.57 -10.02
CA GLY A 602 -17.32 6.86 -10.85
C GLY A 602 -17.84 8.31 -10.80
N VAL A 603 -17.15 9.20 -10.08
CA VAL A 603 -17.50 10.62 -10.00
C VAL A 603 -16.75 11.38 -11.09
N SER A 604 -17.49 12.13 -11.94
CA SER A 604 -16.88 12.97 -12.97
C SER A 604 -15.99 14.05 -12.35
N ALA A 605 -14.71 13.97 -12.66
CA ALA A 605 -13.69 14.89 -12.15
C ALA A 605 -13.50 16.12 -13.05
N LEU A 606 -14.09 16.12 -14.24
CA LEU A 606 -14.04 17.20 -15.23
C LEU A 606 -15.44 17.51 -15.74
N PRO A 607 -15.71 18.77 -16.17
CA PRO A 607 -16.92 19.12 -16.91
C PRO A 607 -17.08 18.29 -18.18
N GLN A 608 -18.32 17.98 -18.55
CA GLN A 608 -18.62 17.15 -19.73
C GLN A 608 -18.01 17.71 -21.02
N ALA A 609 -18.03 19.03 -21.20
CA ALA A 609 -17.45 19.68 -22.37
C ALA A 609 -15.95 19.39 -22.53
N ALA A 610 -15.19 19.34 -21.41
CA ALA A 610 -13.78 18.97 -21.46
C ALA A 610 -13.58 17.48 -21.82
N LEU A 611 -14.42 16.61 -21.27
CA LEU A 611 -14.38 15.18 -21.57
C LEU A 611 -14.69 14.93 -23.06
N ASP A 612 -15.65 15.66 -23.64
CA ASP A 612 -16.02 15.54 -25.04
C ASP A 612 -14.86 15.98 -25.95
N GLN A 613 -14.15 17.05 -25.59
CA GLN A 613 -12.97 17.51 -26.36
C GLN A 613 -11.81 16.50 -26.26
N LEU A 614 -11.55 15.96 -25.10
CA LEU A 614 -10.51 14.94 -24.91
C LEU A 614 -10.89 13.61 -25.60
N ASP A 615 -12.17 13.27 -25.67
CA ASP A 615 -12.67 12.08 -26.37
C ASP A 615 -12.39 12.13 -27.88
N ILE A 616 -12.30 13.33 -28.50
CA ILE A 616 -11.86 13.46 -29.88
C ILE A 616 -10.46 12.87 -30.07
N ILE A 617 -9.53 13.19 -29.17
CA ILE A 617 -8.16 12.69 -29.21
C ILE A 617 -8.15 11.17 -29.01
N VAL A 618 -8.91 10.67 -28.04
CA VAL A 618 -9.00 9.23 -27.74
C VAL A 618 -9.53 8.46 -28.95
N ARG A 619 -10.61 8.93 -29.56
CA ARG A 619 -11.21 8.32 -30.79
C ARG A 619 -10.25 8.29 -31.95
N PHE A 620 -9.49 9.37 -32.16
CA PHE A 620 -8.50 9.42 -33.22
C PHE A 620 -7.48 8.27 -33.07
N PHE A 621 -6.91 8.05 -31.89
CA PHE A 621 -5.95 6.96 -31.66
C PHE A 621 -6.60 5.58 -31.69
N GLU A 622 -7.82 5.43 -31.19
CA GLU A 622 -8.58 4.17 -31.34
C GLU A 622 -8.79 3.79 -32.81
N SER A 623 -9.13 4.77 -33.64
CA SER A 623 -9.28 4.57 -35.09
C SER A 623 -7.95 4.26 -35.77
N LYS A 624 -6.89 5.04 -35.45
CA LYS A 624 -5.55 4.89 -36.04
C LYS A 624 -4.97 3.48 -35.76
N PHE A 625 -5.12 2.97 -34.55
CA PHE A 625 -4.60 1.66 -34.20
C PHE A 625 -5.57 0.49 -34.49
N SER A 626 -6.81 0.76 -34.84
CA SER A 626 -7.74 -0.28 -35.30
C SER A 626 -7.54 -0.65 -36.79
N SER A 627 -6.91 0.23 -37.57
CA SER A 627 -6.60 -0.03 -38.98
C SER A 627 -5.29 -0.78 -39.20
N SER A 628 -4.60 -1.17 -38.14
CA SER A 628 -3.30 -1.89 -38.17
C SER A 628 -3.42 -3.39 -37.88
N ASP A 629 -4.65 -3.91 -37.65
CA ASP A 629 -5.01 -5.32 -37.60
C ASP A 629 -5.59 -5.72 -38.96
#